data_02bd5da746b6cd22a4bda6e3cf4da0a3
#
_entry.id   02bd5da746b6cd22a4bda6e3cf4da0a3
#
_cell.length_a   1.000
_cell.length_b   1.000
_cell.length_c   1.000
_cell.angle_alpha   90.00
_cell.angle_beta   90.00
_cell.angle_gamma   90.00
#
_symmetry.space_group_name_H-M   'P 1'
#
loop_
_entity.id
_entity.type
_entity.pdbx_description
1 polymer ?
#
loop_
_entity_poly.entity_id
_entity_poly.type
_entity_poly.pdbx_seq_one_letter_code
_entity_poly.pdbx_strand_id
1 'polypeptide(L)'
;MKKKLLSVVLTAVMAATVLTGCGSTDNGTASTTTGSAAQTEAATSTDGKVYNIGICQLVEHEALDAATQGFQDALKDKLGDNVKFDLQNAQGEQTTAATICNGFVSDGVDLILANATSPLQSAAAATTTIPILGTSVTDYATALEISDWSGATGRNISGTSDLAPIEEQEAMLKELF
;
A
#
# COMPACT_ATOMS: atom_id res chain seq x y z
N MET A 1 -16.35 -22.20 -47.02
CA MET A 1 -17.03 -23.52 -47.04
C MET A 1 -16.97 -24.11 -45.63
N LYS A 2 -18.18 -24.37 -45.11
CA LYS A 2 -18.60 -25.42 -44.16
C LYS A 2 -17.89 -25.41 -42.76
N LYS A 3 -18.54 -24.92 -41.67
CA LYS A 3 -19.58 -25.58 -40.85
C LYS A 3 -19.02 -26.76 -40.02
N LYS A 4 -19.09 -26.73 -38.67
CA LYS A 4 -20.13 -27.26 -37.75
C LYS A 4 -19.56 -27.17 -36.33
N LEU A 5 -20.13 -26.54 -35.33
CA LEU A 5 -21.31 -26.89 -34.50
C LEU A 5 -21.19 -28.19 -33.66
N LEU A 6 -21.62 -28.01 -32.43
CA LEU A 6 -22.13 -28.96 -31.43
C LEU A 6 -21.11 -29.33 -30.34
N SER A 7 -21.42 -29.44 -29.05
CA SER A 7 -22.68 -29.43 -28.26
C SER A 7 -22.32 -29.55 -26.79
N VAL A 8 -22.90 -28.76 -25.93
CA VAL A 8 -23.64 -29.06 -24.70
C VAL A 8 -23.31 -30.38 -23.95
N VAL A 9 -22.97 -30.30 -22.65
CA VAL A 9 -23.67 -31.05 -21.59
C VAL A 9 -23.51 -30.38 -20.23
N LEU A 10 -24.60 -30.06 -19.65
CA LEU A 10 -25.06 -29.67 -18.36
C LEU A 10 -24.99 -30.85 -17.38
N THR A 11 -24.45 -30.65 -16.17
CA THR A 11 -24.91 -31.45 -15.00
C THR A 11 -24.72 -30.65 -13.72
N ALA A 12 -25.85 -30.33 -13.12
CA ALA A 12 -25.99 -29.83 -11.76
C ALA A 12 -25.97 -31.02 -10.78
N VAL A 13 -25.30 -30.87 -9.65
CA VAL A 13 -25.60 -31.67 -8.45
C VAL A 13 -25.58 -30.74 -7.23
N MET A 14 -26.77 -30.54 -6.68
CA MET A 14 -27.04 -30.02 -5.35
C MET A 14 -26.76 -31.13 -4.32
N ALA A 15 -26.16 -30.73 -3.21
CA ALA A 15 -26.34 -31.47 -1.95
C ALA A 15 -26.31 -30.46 -0.79
N ALA A 16 -27.48 -30.20 -0.26
CA ALA A 16 -27.70 -29.48 1.00
C ALA A 16 -27.61 -30.49 2.15
N THR A 17 -26.91 -30.14 3.22
CA THR A 17 -27.07 -30.77 4.51
C THR A 17 -27.17 -29.71 5.60
N VAL A 18 -28.36 -29.56 6.11
CA VAL A 18 -28.71 -28.81 7.32
C VAL A 18 -28.48 -29.74 8.51
N LEU A 19 -27.77 -29.25 9.53
CA LEU A 19 -27.90 -29.83 10.87
C LEU A 19 -28.09 -28.71 11.89
N THR A 20 -29.32 -28.68 12.37
CA THR A 20 -29.77 -27.95 13.56
C THR A 20 -29.30 -28.66 14.81
N GLY A 21 -28.83 -27.89 15.78
CA GLY A 21 -28.51 -28.34 17.13
C GLY A 21 -28.72 -27.20 18.11
N CYS A 22 -29.94 -27.17 18.69
CA CYS A 22 -30.31 -26.30 19.80
C CYS A 22 -29.88 -26.91 21.12
N GLY A 23 -29.38 -26.12 22.08
CA GLY A 23 -29.14 -26.55 23.44
C GLY A 23 -28.85 -25.35 24.33
N SER A 24 -29.85 -24.91 25.09
CA SER A 24 -29.80 -23.88 26.14
C SER A 24 -29.11 -24.36 27.41
N THR A 25 -28.42 -23.51 28.14
CA THR A 25 -28.76 -23.03 29.46
C THR A 25 -27.55 -22.36 30.19
N ASP A 26 -27.78 -21.13 30.56
CA ASP A 26 -27.52 -20.41 31.81
C ASP A 26 -26.13 -20.19 32.41
N ASN A 27 -25.89 -18.90 32.60
CA ASN A 27 -25.45 -18.17 33.81
C ASN A 27 -23.97 -18.05 34.13
N GLY A 28 -23.49 -16.79 34.22
CA GLY A 28 -22.31 -16.44 35.01
C GLY A 28 -21.40 -15.35 34.44
N THR A 29 -21.71 -14.13 34.83
CA THR A 29 -20.94 -12.87 34.81
C THR A 29 -19.42 -13.03 34.88
N ALA A 30 -18.68 -12.38 33.96
CA ALA A 30 -17.50 -11.56 34.23
C ALA A 30 -17.02 -10.82 32.97
N SER A 31 -17.07 -9.51 32.99
CA SER A 31 -16.42 -8.60 32.04
C SER A 31 -14.92 -8.80 32.01
N THR A 32 -14.39 -9.05 30.83
CA THR A 32 -13.00 -8.68 30.52
C THR A 32 -12.95 -8.25 29.07
N THR A 33 -12.82 -6.96 28.89
CA THR A 33 -12.62 -6.31 27.60
C THR A 33 -11.21 -6.65 27.12
N THR A 34 -11.10 -7.63 26.25
CA THR A 34 -9.87 -7.88 25.51
C THR A 34 -10.11 -7.41 24.09
N GLY A 35 -9.44 -6.33 23.71
CA GLY A 35 -9.47 -5.81 22.34
C GLY A 35 -9.00 -6.88 21.36
N SER A 36 -9.95 -7.36 20.57
CA SER A 36 -9.67 -8.23 19.43
C SER A 36 -9.08 -7.37 18.33
N ALA A 37 -7.76 -7.39 18.18
CA ALA A 37 -7.12 -6.95 16.96
C ALA A 37 -7.63 -7.87 15.84
N ALA A 38 -8.43 -7.31 14.95
CA ALA A 38 -8.81 -7.99 13.72
C ALA A 38 -7.53 -8.19 12.89
N GLN A 39 -6.97 -9.39 12.97
CA GLN A 39 -6.03 -9.85 11.96
C GLN A 39 -6.80 -10.01 10.65
N THR A 40 -6.66 -9.02 9.79
CA THR A 40 -7.02 -9.19 8.38
C THR A 40 -6.01 -10.17 7.79
N GLU A 41 -6.37 -11.43 7.73
CA GLU A 41 -5.65 -12.41 6.93
C GLU A 41 -5.69 -11.90 5.48
N ALA A 42 -4.54 -11.42 5.00
CA ALA A 42 -4.37 -11.09 3.60
C ALA A 42 -4.52 -12.39 2.80
N ALA A 43 -5.62 -12.49 2.07
CA ALA A 43 -5.84 -13.56 1.13
C ALA A 43 -4.66 -13.57 0.14
N THR A 44 -3.84 -14.59 0.21
CA THR A 44 -2.82 -14.89 -0.80
C THR A 44 -3.57 -15.28 -2.08
N SER A 45 -3.81 -14.31 -2.96
CA SER A 45 -4.37 -14.59 -4.27
C SER A 45 -3.29 -15.22 -5.13
N THR A 46 -3.34 -16.53 -5.27
CA THR A 46 -2.53 -17.30 -6.23
C THR A 46 -3.12 -17.17 -7.64
N ASP A 47 -3.25 -15.96 -8.15
CA ASP A 47 -3.79 -15.72 -9.50
C ASP A 47 -2.70 -15.64 -10.58
N GLY A 48 -1.45 -15.95 -10.26
CA GLY A 48 -0.33 -15.91 -11.21
C GLY A 48 -0.02 -14.52 -11.78
N LYS A 49 -0.67 -13.46 -11.27
CA LYS A 49 -0.39 -12.09 -11.66
C LYS A 49 0.96 -11.63 -11.10
N VAL A 50 1.83 -11.13 -11.95
CA VAL A 50 3.06 -10.46 -11.54
C VAL A 50 2.78 -8.96 -11.44
N TYR A 51 3.04 -8.38 -10.27
CA TYR A 51 2.90 -6.96 -10.01
C TYR A 51 4.19 -6.22 -10.35
N ASN A 52 4.07 -5.15 -11.12
CA ASN A 52 5.19 -4.27 -11.46
C ASN A 52 5.10 -3.01 -10.59
N ILE A 53 6.11 -2.74 -9.81
CA ILE A 53 6.15 -1.65 -8.83
C ILE A 53 7.23 -0.66 -9.24
N GLY A 54 6.85 0.57 -9.53
CA GLY A 54 7.79 1.67 -9.72
C GLY A 54 8.19 2.27 -8.36
N ILE A 55 9.47 2.52 -8.15
CA ILE A 55 9.99 3.17 -6.94
C ILE A 55 10.77 4.40 -7.36
N CYS A 56 10.27 5.59 -7.01
CA CYS A 56 10.98 6.84 -7.20
C CYS A 56 11.54 7.28 -5.84
N GLN A 57 12.85 7.16 -5.69
CA GLN A 57 13.58 7.62 -4.51
C GLN A 57 14.23 8.97 -4.80
N LEU A 58 14.16 9.91 -3.86
CA LEU A 58 14.67 11.27 -4.06
C LEU A 58 16.17 11.28 -4.30
N VAL A 59 16.93 10.63 -3.42
CA VAL A 59 18.39 10.63 -3.42
C VAL A 59 18.90 9.38 -2.74
N GLU A 60 20.14 9.00 -3.01
CA GLU A 60 20.82 7.94 -2.27
C GLU A 60 21.17 8.45 -0.86
N HIS A 61 20.57 7.84 0.15
CA HIS A 61 20.74 8.19 1.55
C HIS A 61 20.31 7.02 2.43
N GLU A 62 21.07 6.68 3.47
CA GLU A 62 20.87 5.50 4.32
C GLU A 62 19.41 5.34 4.79
N ALA A 63 18.74 6.41 5.22
CA ALA A 63 17.37 6.33 5.70
C ALA A 63 16.38 6.04 4.56
N LEU A 64 16.56 6.64 3.38
CA LEU A 64 15.70 6.40 2.22
C LEU A 64 15.94 5.00 1.65
N ASP A 65 17.20 4.57 1.61
CA ASP A 65 17.60 3.22 1.17
C ASP A 65 16.98 2.15 2.07
N ALA A 66 17.03 2.36 3.40
CA ALA A 66 16.41 1.45 4.36
C ALA A 66 14.88 1.41 4.21
N ALA A 67 14.21 2.54 3.99
CA ALA A 67 12.76 2.59 3.75
C ALA A 67 12.38 1.85 2.46
N THR A 68 13.12 2.07 1.37
CA THR A 68 12.94 1.37 0.10
C THR A 68 13.17 -0.13 0.25
N GLN A 69 14.25 -0.53 0.92
CA GLN A 69 14.55 -1.94 1.14
C GLN A 69 13.47 -2.64 1.96
N GLY A 70 13.03 -2.02 3.08
CA GLY A 70 11.98 -2.57 3.91
C GLY A 70 10.64 -2.76 3.17
N PHE A 71 10.30 -1.82 2.28
CA PHE A 71 9.13 -1.94 1.41
C PHE A 71 9.26 -3.12 0.43
N GLN A 72 10.43 -3.24 -0.22
CA GLN A 72 10.68 -4.35 -1.16
C GLN A 72 10.64 -5.70 -0.46
N ASP A 73 11.26 -5.82 0.72
CA ASP A 73 11.30 -7.06 1.48
C ASP A 73 9.90 -7.48 1.93
N ALA A 74 9.09 -6.55 2.43
CA ALA A 74 7.71 -6.83 2.83
C ALA A 74 6.84 -7.31 1.66
N LEU A 75 7.04 -6.79 0.45
CA LEU A 75 6.31 -7.25 -0.73
C LEU A 75 6.83 -8.60 -1.23
N LYS A 76 8.13 -8.84 -1.20
CA LYS A 76 8.72 -10.14 -1.54
C LYS A 76 8.23 -11.24 -0.60
N ASP A 77 8.17 -10.96 0.70
CA ASP A 77 7.66 -11.90 1.70
C ASP A 77 6.20 -12.29 1.45
N LYS A 78 5.38 -11.35 0.96
CA LYS A 78 3.96 -11.57 0.70
C LYS A 78 3.66 -12.17 -0.67
N LEU A 79 4.40 -11.76 -1.70
CA LEU A 79 4.10 -12.05 -3.10
C LEU A 79 5.11 -12.99 -3.75
N GLY A 80 6.26 -13.25 -3.11
CA GLY A 80 7.32 -14.08 -3.66
C GLY A 80 7.81 -13.57 -5.01
N ASP A 81 7.83 -14.45 -5.99
CA ASP A 81 8.25 -14.14 -7.37
C ASP A 81 7.20 -13.35 -8.18
N ASN A 82 6.02 -13.10 -7.59
CA ASN A 82 4.93 -12.36 -8.24
C ASN A 82 5.06 -10.84 -8.08
N VAL A 83 6.23 -10.32 -7.76
CA VAL A 83 6.51 -8.89 -7.71
C VAL A 83 7.83 -8.56 -8.39
N LYS A 84 7.83 -7.47 -9.15
CA LYS A 84 9.02 -6.88 -9.78
C LYS A 84 9.11 -5.42 -9.41
N PHE A 85 10.33 -4.94 -9.21
CA PHE A 85 10.60 -3.55 -8.84
C PHE A 85 11.43 -2.87 -9.91
N ASP A 86 11.03 -1.65 -10.27
CA ASP A 86 11.84 -0.67 -11.00
C ASP A 86 12.18 0.46 -10.04
N LEU A 87 13.40 0.40 -9.47
CA LEU A 87 13.91 1.43 -8.55
C LEU A 87 14.74 2.43 -9.32
N GLN A 88 14.30 3.69 -9.28
CA GLN A 88 14.99 4.81 -9.90
C GLN A 88 15.26 5.93 -8.90
N ASN A 89 16.43 6.57 -9.02
CA ASN A 89 16.90 7.64 -8.14
C ASN A 89 16.80 9.00 -8.86
N ALA A 90 16.10 9.94 -8.22
CA ALA A 90 15.91 11.29 -8.77
C ALA A 90 17.14 12.22 -8.59
N GLN A 91 18.16 11.75 -7.87
CA GLN A 91 19.40 12.49 -7.63
C GLN A 91 19.21 13.88 -6.99
N GLY A 92 18.16 14.02 -6.19
CA GLY A 92 17.81 15.29 -5.54
C GLY A 92 17.02 16.25 -6.44
N GLU A 93 16.78 15.90 -7.71
CA GLU A 93 16.21 16.81 -8.70
C GLU A 93 14.72 16.51 -8.97
N GLN A 94 13.86 17.52 -8.79
CA GLN A 94 12.42 17.38 -9.02
C GLN A 94 12.07 17.08 -10.48
N THR A 95 12.80 17.64 -11.43
CA THR A 95 12.58 17.38 -12.86
C THR A 95 12.89 15.92 -13.23
N THR A 96 13.91 15.34 -12.59
CA THR A 96 14.25 13.93 -12.74
C THR A 96 13.16 13.05 -12.11
N ALA A 97 12.68 13.39 -10.90
CA ALA A 97 11.57 12.68 -10.28
C ALA A 97 10.30 12.70 -11.16
N ALA A 98 9.98 13.85 -11.75
CA ALA A 98 8.84 13.96 -12.69
C ALA A 98 9.04 13.07 -13.93
N THR A 99 10.24 13.02 -14.48
CA THR A 99 10.57 12.16 -15.64
C THR A 99 10.41 10.69 -15.29
N ILE A 100 10.92 10.25 -14.13
CA ILE A 100 10.79 8.89 -13.61
C ILE A 100 9.32 8.52 -13.43
N CYS A 101 8.53 9.36 -12.74
CA CYS A 101 7.12 9.06 -12.50
C CYS A 101 6.30 9.00 -13.80
N ASN A 102 6.57 9.86 -14.78
CA ASN A 102 5.95 9.77 -16.09
C ASN A 102 6.35 8.49 -16.84
N GLY A 103 7.59 8.02 -16.67
CA GLY A 103 8.04 6.72 -17.18
C GLY A 103 7.20 5.57 -16.59
N PHE A 104 7.04 5.51 -15.29
CA PHE A 104 6.21 4.50 -14.62
C PHE A 104 4.75 4.50 -15.10
N VAL A 105 4.18 5.68 -15.34
CA VAL A 105 2.82 5.79 -15.91
C VAL A 105 2.77 5.22 -17.32
N SER A 106 3.78 5.51 -18.15
CA SER A 106 3.89 5.00 -19.51
C SER A 106 4.07 3.48 -19.55
N ASP A 107 4.80 2.93 -18.62
CA ASP A 107 5.06 1.50 -18.48
C ASP A 107 3.88 0.75 -17.84
N GLY A 108 2.89 1.48 -17.31
CA GLY A 108 1.69 0.91 -16.72
C GLY A 108 1.96 0.10 -15.45
N VAL A 109 2.81 0.61 -14.55
CA VAL A 109 3.07 -0.07 -13.28
C VAL A 109 1.81 -0.19 -12.43
N ASP A 110 1.74 -1.22 -11.60
CA ASP A 110 0.57 -1.48 -10.75
C ASP A 110 0.52 -0.59 -9.50
N LEU A 111 1.66 -0.06 -9.07
CA LEU A 111 1.82 0.81 -7.90
C LEU A 111 3.08 1.66 -8.04
N ILE A 112 3.05 2.87 -7.51
CA ILE A 112 4.24 3.72 -7.36
C ILE A 112 4.55 3.90 -5.87
N LEU A 113 5.78 3.57 -5.45
CA LEU A 113 6.34 4.03 -4.18
C LEU A 113 7.06 5.35 -4.42
N ALA A 114 6.64 6.39 -3.73
CA ALA A 114 7.28 7.70 -3.71
C ALA A 114 8.03 7.88 -2.38
N ASN A 115 9.36 7.81 -2.43
CA ASN A 115 10.19 7.92 -1.24
C ASN A 115 10.78 9.33 -1.14
N ALA A 116 10.14 10.17 -0.38
CA ALA A 116 10.27 11.57 -0.03
C ALA A 116 9.22 12.48 -0.69
N THR A 117 9.16 13.74 -0.24
CA THR A 117 8.14 14.73 -0.64
C THR A 117 8.16 15.03 -2.15
N SER A 118 9.33 15.29 -2.73
CA SER A 118 9.44 15.64 -4.16
C SER A 118 9.03 14.48 -5.10
N PRO A 119 9.44 13.22 -4.86
CA PRO A 119 8.86 12.06 -5.54
C PRO A 119 7.34 11.94 -5.39
N LEU A 120 6.79 12.20 -4.18
CA LEU A 120 5.35 12.15 -3.95
C LEU A 120 4.60 13.19 -4.80
N GLN A 121 5.08 14.43 -4.83
CA GLN A 121 4.52 15.50 -5.65
C GLN A 121 4.58 15.15 -7.14
N SER A 122 5.71 14.59 -7.59
CA SER A 122 5.91 14.18 -8.97
C SER A 122 4.97 13.04 -9.38
N ALA A 123 4.81 12.03 -8.52
CA ALA A 123 3.89 10.94 -8.76
C ALA A 123 2.42 11.41 -8.75
N ALA A 124 2.05 12.28 -7.80
CA ALA A 124 0.71 12.88 -7.73
C ALA A 124 0.34 13.70 -8.96
N ALA A 125 1.33 14.38 -9.56
CA ALA A 125 1.14 15.12 -10.80
C ALA A 125 1.07 14.22 -12.03
N ALA A 126 1.75 13.07 -12.02
CA ALA A 126 1.83 12.16 -13.16
C ALA A 126 0.58 11.30 -13.32
N THR A 127 -0.10 10.91 -12.24
CA THR A 127 -1.25 10.00 -12.31
C THR A 127 -2.29 10.23 -11.22
N THR A 128 -3.56 10.04 -11.61
CA THR A 128 -4.70 10.03 -10.68
C THR A 128 -5.34 8.64 -10.56
N THR A 129 -4.78 7.63 -11.21
CA THR A 129 -5.37 6.27 -11.30
C THR A 129 -4.47 5.19 -10.75
N ILE A 130 -3.16 5.26 -11.00
CA ILE A 130 -2.20 4.31 -10.42
C ILE A 130 -2.09 4.61 -8.92
N PRO A 131 -2.26 3.61 -8.02
CA PRO A 131 -2.06 3.81 -6.60
C PRO A 131 -0.65 4.32 -6.29
N ILE A 132 -0.56 5.28 -5.37
CA ILE A 132 0.71 5.84 -4.91
C ILE A 132 0.83 5.61 -3.41
N LEU A 133 1.94 5.03 -2.97
CA LEU A 133 2.34 4.99 -1.57
C LEU A 133 3.49 5.95 -1.33
N GLY A 134 3.31 6.85 -0.36
CA GLY A 134 4.37 7.75 0.10
C GLY A 134 5.07 7.19 1.34
N THR A 135 6.37 7.38 1.43
CA THR A 135 7.15 7.18 2.64
C THR A 135 8.19 8.28 2.77
N SER A 136 8.75 8.51 3.95
CA SER A 136 9.67 9.61 4.22
C SER A 136 9.07 10.98 3.84
N VAL A 137 7.80 11.14 4.11
CA VAL A 137 7.02 12.36 3.85
C VAL A 137 6.56 12.94 5.19
N THR A 138 7.00 14.16 5.49
CA THR A 138 6.71 14.79 6.78
C THR A 138 5.25 15.22 6.88
N ASP A 139 4.73 15.90 5.85
CA ASP A 139 3.38 16.47 5.85
C ASP A 139 2.71 16.32 4.48
N TYR A 140 1.73 15.43 4.39
CA TYR A 140 0.97 15.18 3.17
C TYR A 140 0.05 16.34 2.79
N ALA A 141 -0.50 17.06 3.78
CA ALA A 141 -1.37 18.20 3.50
C ALA A 141 -0.62 19.29 2.74
N THR A 142 0.55 19.67 3.25
CA THR A 142 1.43 20.64 2.60
C THR A 142 1.98 20.12 1.28
N ALA A 143 2.46 18.88 1.25
CA ALA A 143 3.07 18.29 0.04
C ALA A 143 2.09 18.21 -1.14
N LEU A 144 0.81 17.98 -0.88
CA LEU A 144 -0.24 17.80 -1.87
C LEU A 144 -1.19 19.01 -1.99
N GLU A 145 -0.88 20.12 -1.30
CA GLU A 145 -1.67 21.36 -1.30
C GLU A 145 -3.15 21.13 -0.92
N ILE A 146 -3.38 20.33 0.15
CA ILE A 146 -4.73 20.02 0.64
C ILE A 146 -5.09 20.99 1.75
N SER A 147 -6.01 21.93 1.45
CA SER A 147 -6.42 22.96 2.41
C SER A 147 -7.28 22.42 3.55
N ASP A 148 -8.17 21.45 3.25
CA ASP A 148 -9.11 20.87 4.21
C ASP A 148 -8.66 19.48 4.65
N TRP A 149 -7.51 19.41 5.31
CA TRP A 149 -6.94 18.14 5.74
C TRP A 149 -7.79 17.44 6.81
N SER A 150 -8.25 16.24 6.51
CA SER A 150 -9.07 15.39 7.39
C SER A 150 -8.38 14.10 7.82
N GLY A 151 -7.07 13.99 7.63
CA GLY A 151 -6.33 12.75 7.86
C GLY A 151 -6.30 11.81 6.65
N ALA A 152 -6.89 12.22 5.53
CA ALA A 152 -6.91 11.46 4.29
C ALA A 152 -6.63 12.37 3.09
N THR A 153 -5.95 11.83 2.08
CA THR A 153 -5.61 12.61 0.87
C THR A 153 -6.81 12.82 -0.05
N GLY A 154 -7.85 11.97 0.05
CA GLY A 154 -9.01 12.00 -0.87
C GLY A 154 -8.66 11.64 -2.32
N ARG A 155 -7.47 11.06 -2.55
CA ARG A 155 -6.92 10.72 -3.87
C ARG A 155 -6.44 9.26 -3.89
N ASN A 156 -5.85 8.84 -5.01
CA ASN A 156 -5.17 7.54 -5.17
C ASN A 156 -3.84 7.44 -4.39
N ILE A 157 -3.68 8.19 -3.30
CA ILE A 157 -2.45 8.34 -2.53
C ILE A 157 -2.70 7.94 -1.08
N SER A 158 -1.81 7.11 -0.54
CA SER A 158 -1.71 6.76 0.87
C SER A 158 -0.24 6.69 1.27
N GLY A 159 0.04 6.44 2.54
CA GLY A 159 1.43 6.28 2.98
C GLY A 159 1.63 6.47 4.46
N THR A 160 2.89 6.61 4.85
CA THR A 160 3.33 6.87 6.22
C THR A 160 3.89 8.27 6.35
N SER A 161 3.58 8.96 7.46
CA SER A 161 4.18 10.25 7.79
C SER A 161 5.38 10.04 8.71
N ASP A 162 6.43 10.82 8.50
CA ASP A 162 7.63 10.86 9.35
C ASP A 162 7.72 12.15 10.17
N LEU A 163 6.56 12.79 10.43
CA LEU A 163 6.51 14.00 11.26
C LEU A 163 7.09 13.72 12.65
N ALA A 164 8.17 14.43 12.98
CA ALA A 164 8.83 14.29 14.25
C ALA A 164 7.95 14.84 15.39
N PRO A 165 7.85 14.15 16.55
CA PRO A 165 7.12 14.63 17.70
C PRO A 165 7.93 15.71 18.43
N ILE A 166 7.90 16.93 17.93
CA ILE A 166 8.75 18.05 18.39
C ILE A 166 8.56 18.36 19.87
N GLU A 167 7.31 18.31 20.36
CA GLU A 167 6.99 18.59 21.78
C GLU A 167 7.65 17.57 22.72
N GLU A 168 7.60 16.28 22.35
CA GLU A 168 8.24 15.19 23.10
C GLU A 168 9.78 15.30 23.05
N GLN A 169 10.31 15.70 21.91
CA GLN A 169 11.74 15.94 21.75
C GLN A 169 12.21 17.13 22.60
N GLU A 170 11.44 18.23 22.65
CA GLU A 170 11.71 19.37 23.52
C GLU A 170 11.64 18.97 25.01
N ALA A 171 10.64 18.19 25.41
CA ALA A 171 10.52 17.70 26.77
C ALA A 171 11.73 16.83 27.17
N MET A 172 12.18 15.95 26.30
CA MET A 172 13.36 15.13 26.52
C MET A 172 14.62 15.97 26.67
N LEU A 173 14.80 17.01 25.85
CA LEU A 173 15.95 17.93 25.97
C LEU A 173 15.96 18.63 27.32
N LYS A 174 14.81 19.10 27.81
CA LYS A 174 14.66 19.74 29.14
C LYS A 174 14.95 18.79 30.31
N GLU A 175 14.77 17.48 30.12
CA GLU A 175 15.07 16.47 31.13
C GLU A 175 16.58 16.15 31.16
N LEU A 176 17.27 16.25 30.03
CA LEU A 176 18.67 15.90 29.89
C LEU A 176 19.62 17.03 30.19
N PHE A 177 19.18 18.30 30.10
CA PHE A 177 19.97 19.51 30.28
C PHE A 177 19.30 20.51 31.23
#